data_a355306971d0d15488aa07da48567ea9
#
_entry.id   a355306971d0d15488aa07da48567ea9
#
_cell.length_a   1.000
_cell.length_b   1.000
_cell.length_c   1.000
_cell.angle_alpha   90.00
_cell.angle_beta   90.00
_cell.angle_gamma   90.00
#
_symmetry.space_group_name_H-M   'P 1'
#
loop_
_entity.id
_entity.type
_entity.pdbx_description
1 polymer ?
#
loop_
_entity_poly.entity_id
_entity_poly.type
_entity_poly.pdbx_seq_one_letter_code
_entity_poly.pdbx_strand_id
1 'polypeptide(L)'
;MLLAFAGTPEEIEVLLISLTFGNIDVQNCLRNAVSLFHHIEREIDWRSKNGKDLGFETLRASKPLVAVGAEEPLAEQRMMADFFRECFEQLFEQIAHVDRWY
;
A
#
# COMPACT_ATOMS: atom_id res chain seq x y z
N MET A 1 -5.87 0.61 5.95
CA MET A 1 -4.74 -0.13 6.54
C MET A 1 -4.92 -0.47 8.02
N LEU A 2 -5.37 0.44 8.89
CA LEU A 2 -5.59 0.13 10.30
C LEU A 2 -6.54 -1.06 10.50
N LEU A 3 -7.66 -1.10 9.81
CA LEU A 3 -8.62 -2.21 9.86
C LEU A 3 -8.02 -3.52 9.35
N ALA A 4 -7.23 -3.47 8.28
CA ALA A 4 -6.55 -4.64 7.73
C ALA A 4 -5.43 -5.17 8.65
N PHE A 5 -4.84 -4.30 9.48
CA PHE A 5 -3.85 -4.66 10.48
C PHE A 5 -4.48 -5.26 11.75
N ALA A 6 -5.53 -4.62 12.27
CA ALA A 6 -6.13 -4.94 13.57
C ALA A 6 -7.34 -5.88 13.48
N GLY A 7 -7.97 -5.99 12.30
CA GLY A 7 -9.14 -6.84 12.10
C GLY A 7 -8.81 -8.32 12.02
N THR A 8 -9.76 -9.15 12.38
CA THR A 8 -9.68 -10.60 12.21
C THR A 8 -10.45 -11.04 10.95
N PRO A 9 -10.13 -12.21 10.35
CA PRO A 9 -10.83 -12.71 9.17
C PRO A 9 -12.33 -12.90 9.36
N GLU A 10 -12.78 -13.11 10.60
CA GLU A 10 -14.19 -13.26 10.95
C GLU A 10 -14.94 -11.92 10.97
N GLU A 11 -14.22 -10.82 11.18
CA GLU A 11 -14.79 -9.47 11.25
C GLU A 11 -14.74 -8.77 9.91
N ILE A 12 -13.65 -8.91 9.17
CA ILE A 12 -13.37 -8.15 7.96
C ILE A 12 -12.74 -9.04 6.89
N GLU A 13 -13.28 -8.96 5.68
CA GLU A 13 -12.66 -9.50 4.48
C GLU A 13 -12.38 -8.36 3.51
N VAL A 14 -11.10 -8.19 3.13
CA VAL A 14 -10.70 -7.19 2.14
C VAL A 14 -10.66 -7.84 0.77
N LEU A 15 -11.68 -7.59 -0.04
CA LEU A 15 -11.83 -8.19 -1.37
C LEU A 15 -11.04 -7.45 -2.44
N LEU A 16 -11.07 -6.11 -2.40
CA LEU A 16 -10.55 -5.26 -3.45
C LEU A 16 -9.99 -3.96 -2.88
N ILE A 17 -8.88 -3.53 -3.43
CA ILE A 17 -8.32 -2.19 -3.25
C ILE A 17 -8.40 -1.49 -4.61
N SER A 18 -9.32 -0.56 -4.73
CA SER A 18 -9.47 0.27 -5.92
C SER A 18 -8.64 1.55 -5.79
N LEU A 19 -7.77 1.78 -6.75
CA LEU A 19 -6.91 2.95 -6.80
C LEU A 19 -7.48 3.94 -7.83
N THR A 20 -7.44 5.21 -7.49
CA THR A 20 -7.82 6.30 -8.38
C THR A 20 -6.88 7.47 -8.15
N PHE A 21 -6.85 8.44 -9.07
CA PHE A 21 -6.17 9.70 -8.85
C PHE A 21 -6.73 10.42 -7.62
N GLY A 22 -5.93 11.27 -7.03
CA GLY A 22 -6.29 12.13 -5.90
C GLY A 22 -5.28 13.26 -5.82
N ASN A 23 -4.64 13.44 -4.67
CA ASN A 23 -3.54 14.40 -4.51
C ASN A 23 -2.31 14.06 -5.38
N ILE A 24 -2.21 12.82 -5.82
CA ILE A 24 -1.20 12.32 -6.74
C ILE A 24 -1.85 11.54 -7.89
N ASP A 25 -1.09 11.28 -8.94
CA ASP A 25 -1.53 10.47 -10.07
C ASP A 25 -1.71 8.99 -9.69
N VAL A 26 -2.47 8.26 -10.50
CA VAL A 26 -2.81 6.85 -10.24
C VAL A 26 -1.59 5.93 -10.27
N GLN A 27 -0.55 6.25 -11.05
CA GLN A 27 0.66 5.44 -11.10
C GLN A 27 1.44 5.50 -9.79
N ASN A 28 1.53 6.69 -9.18
CA ASN A 28 2.12 6.83 -7.85
C ASN A 28 1.25 6.19 -6.76
N CYS A 29 -0.08 6.25 -6.88
CA CYS A 29 -0.98 5.47 -6.01
C CYS A 29 -0.70 3.97 -6.10
N LEU A 30 -0.50 3.43 -7.32
CA LEU A 30 -0.17 2.02 -7.53
C LEU A 30 1.18 1.66 -6.89
N ARG A 31 2.21 2.47 -7.11
CA ARG A 31 3.53 2.27 -6.47
C ARG A 31 3.42 2.24 -4.96
N ASN A 32 2.65 3.17 -4.37
CA ASN A 32 2.42 3.21 -2.92
C ASN A 32 1.74 1.95 -2.41
N ALA A 33 0.70 1.48 -3.10
CA ALA A 33 0.01 0.25 -2.72
C ALA A 33 0.95 -0.96 -2.76
N VAL A 34 1.73 -1.11 -3.83
CA VAL A 34 2.70 -2.21 -4.00
C VAL A 34 3.78 -2.14 -2.92
N SER A 35 4.35 -0.95 -2.66
CA SER A 35 5.35 -0.77 -1.60
C SER A 35 4.80 -1.12 -0.23
N LEU A 36 3.57 -0.71 0.06
CA LEU A 36 2.93 -1.00 1.33
C LEU A 36 2.77 -2.51 1.56
N PHE A 37 2.31 -3.25 0.55
CA PHE A 37 2.22 -4.71 0.64
C PHE A 37 3.58 -5.36 0.80
N HIS A 38 4.59 -4.88 0.09
CA HIS A 38 5.96 -5.37 0.23
C HIS A 38 6.48 -5.17 1.67
N HIS A 39 6.24 -4.00 2.26
CA HIS A 39 6.62 -3.75 3.65
C HIS A 39 5.88 -4.64 4.64
N ILE A 40 4.59 -4.88 4.43
CA ILE A 40 3.80 -5.79 5.26
C ILE A 40 4.36 -7.22 5.17
N GLU A 41 4.67 -7.71 3.98
CA GLU A 41 5.27 -9.05 3.79
C GLU A 41 6.62 -9.16 4.51
N ARG A 42 7.48 -8.16 4.41
CA ARG A 42 8.77 -8.14 5.12
C ARG A 42 8.60 -8.08 6.64
N GLU A 43 7.64 -7.32 7.13
CA GLU A 43 7.33 -7.27 8.56
C GLU A 43 6.83 -8.63 9.08
N ILE A 44 5.97 -9.30 8.34
CA ILE A 44 5.49 -10.65 8.66
C ILE A 44 6.66 -11.64 8.71
N ASP A 45 7.54 -11.60 7.72
CA ASP A 45 8.72 -12.47 7.64
C ASP A 45 9.68 -12.23 8.83
N TRP A 46 9.93 -10.97 9.17
CA TRP A 46 10.75 -10.60 10.32
C TRP A 46 10.13 -11.08 11.63
N ARG A 47 8.82 -10.91 11.81
CA ARG A 47 8.11 -11.41 13.00
C ARG A 47 8.17 -12.92 13.12
N SER A 48 8.00 -13.61 12.01
CA SER A 48 8.12 -15.07 11.94
C SER A 48 9.49 -15.54 12.40
N LYS A 49 10.57 -14.93 11.91
CA LYS A 49 11.95 -15.25 12.29
C LYS A 49 12.27 -14.94 13.76
N ASN A 50 11.60 -13.97 14.36
CA ASN A 50 11.82 -13.57 15.75
C ASN A 50 10.79 -14.16 16.73
N GLY A 51 9.96 -15.10 16.30
CA GLY A 51 8.97 -15.78 17.14
C GLY A 51 7.88 -14.85 17.68
N LYS A 52 7.60 -13.74 16.99
CA LYS A 52 6.54 -12.79 17.35
C LYS A 52 5.23 -13.13 16.65
N ASP A 53 4.12 -12.63 17.21
CA ASP A 53 2.82 -12.71 16.55
C ASP A 53 2.90 -12.02 15.19
N LEU A 54 2.45 -12.72 14.15
CA LEU A 54 2.57 -12.24 12.77
C LEU A 54 1.68 -11.03 12.49
N GLY A 55 0.50 -10.95 13.12
CA GLY A 55 -0.49 -9.93 12.82
C GLY A 55 -1.01 -10.02 11.39
N PHE A 56 -1.70 -8.99 10.93
CA PHE A 56 -2.24 -8.89 9.57
C PHE A 56 -3.08 -10.09 9.13
N GLU A 57 -3.83 -10.69 10.05
CA GLU A 57 -4.58 -11.94 9.82
C GLU A 57 -5.54 -11.83 8.64
N THR A 58 -6.25 -10.72 8.53
CA THR A 58 -7.19 -10.45 7.43
C THR A 58 -6.49 -10.46 6.07
N LEU A 59 -5.32 -9.83 5.95
CA LEU A 59 -4.56 -9.79 4.69
C LEU A 59 -3.87 -11.13 4.38
N ARG A 60 -3.53 -11.91 5.39
CA ARG A 60 -2.96 -13.26 5.21
C ARG A 60 -4.01 -14.27 4.80
N ALA A 61 -5.23 -14.13 5.30
CA ALA A 61 -6.34 -15.04 5.01
C ALA A 61 -6.89 -14.84 3.59
N SER A 62 -6.99 -13.58 3.14
CA SER A 62 -7.44 -13.23 1.79
C SER A 62 -6.53 -12.18 1.19
N LYS A 63 -5.88 -12.48 0.07
CA LYS A 63 -5.07 -11.52 -0.66
C LYS A 63 -6.00 -10.62 -1.49
N PRO A 64 -6.14 -9.32 -1.16
CA PRO A 64 -7.01 -8.44 -1.91
C PRO A 64 -6.49 -8.22 -3.34
N LEU A 65 -7.40 -8.11 -4.28
CA LEU A 65 -7.08 -7.67 -5.62
C LEU A 65 -6.79 -6.16 -5.61
N VAL A 66 -5.83 -5.73 -6.41
CA VAL A 66 -5.56 -4.31 -6.63
C VAL A 66 -6.04 -3.96 -8.03
N ALA A 67 -6.99 -3.03 -8.12
CA ALA A 67 -7.52 -2.54 -9.38
C ALA A 67 -7.10 -1.08 -9.59
N VAL A 68 -6.58 -0.79 -10.76
CA VAL A 68 -6.26 0.57 -11.20
C VAL A 68 -7.49 1.18 -11.83
N GLY A 69 -8.00 2.26 -11.25
CA GLY A 69 -9.18 2.98 -11.71
C GLY A 69 -8.84 4.19 -12.57
N ALA A 70 -9.67 5.24 -12.46
CA ALA A 70 -9.58 6.42 -13.31
C ALA A 70 -8.27 7.21 -13.08
N GLU A 71 -7.70 7.69 -14.19
CA GLU A 71 -6.54 8.58 -14.20
C GLU A 71 -6.94 10.06 -14.21
N GLU A 72 -8.15 10.35 -14.69
CA GLU A 72 -8.66 11.70 -14.90
C GLU A 72 -10.10 11.83 -14.37
N PRO A 73 -10.50 13.00 -13.87
CA PRO A 73 -11.88 13.28 -13.52
C PRO A 73 -12.77 13.37 -14.76
N LEU A 74 -14.08 13.10 -14.59
CA LEU A 74 -15.04 13.10 -15.69
C LEU A 74 -15.31 14.50 -16.26
N ALA A 75 -15.24 15.55 -15.44
CA ALA A 75 -15.72 16.88 -15.84
C ALA A 75 -14.81 18.04 -15.44
N GLU A 76 -13.90 17.87 -14.51
CA GLU A 76 -13.07 18.94 -13.96
C GLU A 76 -11.59 18.69 -14.21
N GLN A 77 -10.81 19.76 -14.19
CA GLN A 77 -9.36 19.62 -14.30
C GLN A 77 -8.79 18.97 -13.03
N ARG A 78 -7.90 18.01 -13.21
CA ARG A 78 -7.19 17.37 -12.11
C ARG A 78 -6.31 18.39 -11.37
N MET A 79 -6.52 18.50 -10.06
CA MET A 79 -5.63 19.24 -9.18
C MET A 79 -4.65 18.27 -8.52
N MET A 80 -3.37 18.45 -8.80
CA MET A 80 -2.30 17.66 -8.18
C MET A 80 -1.56 18.53 -7.17
N ALA A 81 -1.28 17.95 -6.02
CA ALA A 81 -0.44 18.57 -5.01
C ALA A 81 1.02 18.13 -5.24
N ASP A 82 1.82 19.00 -5.89
CA ASP A 82 3.23 18.71 -6.22
C ASP A 82 4.05 18.30 -4.99
N PHE A 83 3.76 18.89 -3.85
CA PHE A 83 4.39 18.52 -2.58
C PHE A 83 4.27 17.01 -2.27
N PHE A 84 3.10 16.42 -2.47
CA PHE A 84 2.90 15.00 -2.20
C PHE A 84 3.66 14.13 -3.19
N ARG A 85 3.75 14.54 -4.46
CA ARG A 85 4.52 13.82 -5.47
C ARG A 85 6.01 13.78 -5.09
N GLU A 86 6.59 14.92 -4.77
CA GLU A 86 8.01 15.02 -4.37
C GLU A 86 8.30 14.23 -3.09
N CYS A 87 7.41 14.29 -2.11
CA CYS A 87 7.56 13.55 -0.86
C CYS A 87 7.54 12.03 -1.10
N PHE A 88 6.68 11.54 -1.98
CA PHE A 88 6.61 10.12 -2.31
C PHE A 88 7.81 9.65 -3.14
N GLU A 89 8.28 10.44 -4.09
CA GLU A 89 9.49 10.12 -4.87
C GLU A 89 10.71 9.97 -3.94
N GLN A 90 10.90 10.90 -3.01
CA GLN A 90 11.98 10.81 -2.01
C GLN A 90 11.84 9.57 -1.11
N LEU A 91 10.64 9.25 -0.67
CA LEU A 91 10.38 8.07 0.15
C LEU A 91 10.72 6.78 -0.62
N PHE A 92 10.38 6.70 -1.91
CA PHE A 92 10.72 5.56 -2.76
C PHE A 92 12.21 5.40 -2.97
N GLU A 93 12.94 6.48 -3.17
CA GLU A 93 14.41 6.43 -3.27
C GLU A 93 15.06 5.93 -1.99
N GLN A 94 14.54 6.34 -0.83
CA GLN A 94 15.01 5.84 0.46
C GLN A 94 14.72 4.34 0.64
N ILE A 95 13.53 3.88 0.24
CA ILE A 95 13.14 2.47 0.31
C ILE A 95 14.01 1.63 -0.63
N ALA A 96 14.21 2.07 -1.87
CA ALA A 96 15.09 1.40 -2.83
C ALA A 96 16.55 1.33 -2.35
N HIS A 97 16.98 2.28 -1.52
CA HIS A 97 18.30 2.27 -0.92
C HIS A 97 18.42 1.27 0.23
N VAL A 98 17.35 1.06 0.99
CA VAL A 98 17.31 0.06 2.07
C VAL A 98 17.36 -1.36 1.53
N ASP A 99 16.75 -1.63 0.38
CA ASP A 99 16.81 -2.94 -0.27
C ASP A 99 18.21 -3.35 -0.76
N ARG A 100 19.16 -2.41 -0.86
CA ARG A 100 20.57 -2.72 -1.16
C ARG A 100 21.38 -3.24 0.04
N TRP A 101 20.85 -3.16 1.25
CA TRP A 101 21.56 -3.57 2.48
C TRP A 101 21.11 -4.93 3.02
N TYR A 102 20.23 -5.59 2.33
CA TYR A 102 19.75 -6.94 2.60
C TYR A 102 19.86 -7.81 1.35
#